data_2ee8648fdffa7cf851a4b03fc550ef24
#
_entry.id   2ee8648fdffa7cf851a4b03fc550ef24
#
_cell.length_a   1.000
_cell.length_b   1.000
_cell.length_c   1.000
_cell.angle_alpha   90.00
_cell.angle_beta   90.00
_cell.angle_gamma   90.00
#
_symmetry.space_group_name_H-M   'P 1'
#
loop_
_entity.id
_entity.type
_entity.pdbx_description
1 polymer ?
#
loop_
_entity_poly.entity_id
_entity_poly.type
_entity_poly.pdbx_seq_one_letter_code
_entity_poly.pdbx_strand_id
1 'polypeptide(L)'
;MRPRLFKTKRFAVQAGKAWIGDDELRDAFAQMLRGQAESLGGGVWKKRLNANRHRSIVVAKGGSYWIYQMLFAKKDRSNISAEELSDLRVLAKAYSAMTENDVQHLLDEKEFVEIAHEQKIQK
;
A
#
# COMPACT_ATOMS: atom_id res chain seq x y z
N MET A 1 7.59 18.12 0.07
CA MET A 1 7.18 17.20 1.14
C MET A 1 7.11 15.78 0.61
N ARG A 2 7.66 14.85 1.35
CA ARG A 2 7.63 13.46 0.94
C ARG A 2 6.26 12.84 1.18
N PRO A 3 5.77 12.03 0.24
CA PRO A 3 4.57 11.24 0.51
C PRO A 3 4.85 10.23 1.63
N ARG A 4 3.85 9.94 2.41
CA ARG A 4 3.95 8.97 3.50
C ARG A 4 3.43 7.63 3.03
N LEU A 5 4.02 6.55 3.56
CA LEU A 5 3.70 5.20 3.15
C LEU A 5 3.20 4.40 4.35
N PHE A 6 2.08 3.72 4.16
CA PHE A 6 1.47 2.90 5.20
C PHE A 6 1.14 1.53 4.65
N LYS A 7 0.94 0.59 5.56
CA LYS A 7 0.30 -0.67 5.26
C LYS A 7 -0.83 -0.88 6.25
N THR A 8 -1.90 -1.52 5.80
CA THR A 8 -3.00 -1.84 6.71
C THR A 8 -2.57 -2.98 7.63
N LYS A 9 -3.27 -3.13 8.74
CA LYS A 9 -3.04 -4.23 9.67
C LYS A 9 -3.14 -5.57 8.95
N ARG A 10 -4.16 -5.74 8.11
CA ARG A 10 -4.35 -6.98 7.36
C ARG A 10 -3.21 -7.23 6.38
N PHE A 11 -2.81 -6.19 5.66
CA PHE A 11 -1.67 -6.32 4.74
C PHE A 11 -0.41 -6.74 5.49
N ALA A 12 -0.18 -6.15 6.66
CA ALA A 12 1.00 -6.47 7.46
C ALA A 12 1.04 -7.96 7.83
N VAL A 13 -0.11 -8.53 8.19
CA VAL A 13 -0.19 -9.95 8.51
C VAL A 13 0.12 -10.80 7.28
N GLN A 14 -0.48 -10.45 6.15
CA GLN A 14 -0.27 -11.19 4.90
C GLN A 14 1.19 -11.09 4.43
N ALA A 15 1.77 -9.91 4.52
CA ALA A 15 3.15 -9.70 4.12
C ALA A 15 4.11 -10.48 5.01
N GLY A 16 3.82 -10.53 6.31
CA GLY A 16 4.63 -11.32 7.24
C GLY A 16 4.64 -12.79 6.88
N LYS A 17 3.48 -13.32 6.51
CA LYS A 17 3.38 -14.74 6.10
C LYS A 17 4.13 -15.00 4.80
N ALA A 18 4.26 -14.01 3.95
CA ALA A 18 4.96 -14.14 2.66
C ALA A 18 6.43 -13.74 2.75
N TRP A 19 6.90 -13.39 3.94
CA TRP A 19 8.29 -12.95 4.18
C TRP A 19 8.64 -11.69 3.39
N ILE A 20 7.66 -10.80 3.21
CA ILE A 20 7.85 -9.52 2.54
C ILE A 20 8.04 -8.46 3.62
N GLY A 21 9.26 -7.96 3.74
CA GLY A 21 9.60 -6.98 4.77
C GLY A 21 9.43 -5.54 4.30
N ASP A 22 9.58 -4.62 5.23
CA ASP A 22 9.43 -3.20 4.95
C ASP A 22 10.48 -2.69 3.96
N ASP A 23 11.67 -3.30 3.93
CA ASP A 23 12.68 -2.90 2.95
C ASP A 23 12.17 -3.08 1.52
N GLU A 24 11.55 -4.22 1.26
CA GLU A 24 11.00 -4.48 -0.06
C GLU A 24 9.84 -3.54 -0.36
N LEU A 25 9.01 -3.25 0.63
CA LEU A 25 7.88 -2.35 0.46
C LEU A 25 8.35 -0.92 0.17
N ARG A 26 9.43 -0.48 0.80
CA ARG A 26 10.02 0.83 0.52
C ARG A 26 10.58 0.89 -0.89
N ASP A 27 11.30 -0.15 -1.30
CA ASP A 27 11.87 -0.20 -2.64
C ASP A 27 10.78 -0.18 -3.71
N ALA A 28 9.72 -0.96 -3.50
CA ALA A 28 8.59 -0.99 -4.42
C ALA A 28 7.91 0.38 -4.48
N PHE A 29 7.78 1.05 -3.34
CA PHE A 29 7.22 2.38 -3.29
C PHE A 29 8.03 3.38 -4.10
N ALA A 30 9.36 3.34 -3.96
CA ALA A 30 10.25 4.20 -4.75
C ALA A 30 10.04 3.95 -6.24
N GLN A 31 9.86 2.69 -6.63
CA GLN A 31 9.59 2.35 -8.02
C GLN A 31 8.23 2.90 -8.48
N MET A 32 7.22 2.83 -7.63
CA MET A 32 5.90 3.39 -7.95
C MET A 32 5.97 4.89 -8.19
N LEU A 33 6.76 5.60 -7.39
CA LEU A 33 6.93 7.04 -7.56
C LEU A 33 7.61 7.39 -8.89
N ARG A 34 8.33 6.44 -9.46
CA ARG A 34 8.95 6.61 -10.78
C ARG A 34 8.06 6.10 -11.90
N GLY A 35 6.82 5.75 -11.60
CA GLY A 35 5.89 5.28 -12.61
C GLY A 35 5.93 3.79 -12.88
N GLN A 36 6.65 3.02 -12.08
CA GLN A 36 6.79 1.58 -12.29
C GLN A 36 5.71 0.81 -11.54
N ALA A 37 4.48 1.07 -11.89
CA ALA A 37 3.32 0.39 -11.34
C ALA A 37 2.18 0.56 -12.32
N GLU A 38 1.18 -0.30 -12.21
CA GLU A 38 0.02 -0.25 -13.09
C GLU A 38 -1.11 0.52 -12.40
N SER A 39 -1.55 1.61 -13.03
CA SER A 39 -2.70 2.36 -12.50
C SER A 39 -3.98 1.63 -12.89
N LEU A 40 -4.85 1.42 -11.90
CA LEU A 40 -6.16 0.84 -12.13
C LEU A 40 -7.26 1.91 -12.11
N GLY A 41 -6.85 3.18 -12.00
CA GLY A 41 -7.77 4.31 -11.98
C GLY A 41 -8.33 4.58 -10.59
N GLY A 42 -8.78 5.81 -10.38
CA GLY A 42 -9.42 6.19 -9.12
C GLY A 42 -8.51 6.15 -7.90
N GLY A 43 -7.20 6.25 -8.10
CA GLY A 43 -6.26 6.22 -6.97
C GLY A 43 -5.84 4.83 -6.55
N VAL A 44 -6.11 3.83 -7.38
CA VAL A 44 -5.79 2.42 -7.08
C VAL A 44 -4.68 1.96 -8.02
N TRP A 45 -3.66 1.32 -7.45
CA TRP A 45 -2.46 0.89 -8.18
C TRP A 45 -2.17 -0.58 -7.90
N LYS A 46 -1.56 -1.25 -8.87
CA LYS A 46 -1.12 -2.64 -8.71
C LYS A 46 0.40 -2.67 -8.85
N LYS A 47 1.07 -3.32 -7.91
CA LYS A 47 2.53 -3.40 -7.89
C LYS A 47 2.98 -4.82 -7.60
N ARG A 48 3.91 -5.32 -8.41
CA ARG A 48 4.51 -6.64 -8.23
C ARG A 48 5.46 -6.61 -7.04
N LEU A 49 5.46 -7.70 -6.29
CA LEU A 49 6.34 -7.87 -5.13
C LEU A 49 6.91 -9.28 -5.12
N ASN A 50 7.91 -9.48 -4.27
CA ASN A 50 8.46 -10.80 -3.94
C ASN A 50 8.91 -11.54 -5.18
N ALA A 51 9.81 -10.91 -5.97
CA ALA A 51 10.33 -11.48 -7.21
C ALA A 51 9.19 -11.91 -8.13
N ASN A 52 8.18 -11.07 -8.25
CA ASN A 52 7.04 -11.28 -9.14
C ASN A 52 6.08 -12.39 -8.70
N ARG A 53 6.27 -12.93 -7.50
CA ARG A 53 5.39 -14.00 -6.99
C ARG A 53 4.10 -13.46 -6.38
N HIS A 54 4.08 -12.18 -6.04
CA HIS A 54 2.94 -11.54 -5.39
C HIS A 54 2.54 -10.27 -6.11
N ARG A 55 1.28 -9.89 -5.89
CA ARG A 55 0.73 -8.61 -6.33
C ARG A 55 0.23 -7.87 -5.11
N SER A 56 0.54 -6.59 -5.05
CA SER A 56 -0.04 -5.71 -4.02
C SER A 56 -0.96 -4.72 -4.68
N ILE A 57 -2.02 -4.36 -3.97
CA ILE A 57 -2.91 -3.28 -4.37
C ILE A 57 -2.67 -2.14 -3.42
N VAL A 58 -2.37 -0.97 -3.97
CA VAL A 58 -2.00 0.22 -3.23
C VAL A 58 -3.02 1.30 -3.53
N VAL A 59 -3.45 1.99 -2.50
CA VAL A 59 -4.39 3.10 -2.62
C VAL A 59 -3.64 4.38 -2.29
N ALA A 60 -3.73 5.37 -3.19
CA ALA A 60 -3.04 6.64 -3.02
C ALA A 60 -4.03 7.75 -2.70
N LYS A 61 -3.69 8.57 -1.71
CA LYS A 61 -4.49 9.73 -1.33
C LYS A 61 -3.82 10.99 -1.87
N GLY A 62 -4.25 11.40 -3.06
CA GLY A 62 -3.80 12.66 -3.63
C GLY A 62 -2.30 12.87 -3.70
N GLY A 63 -1.54 11.80 -3.79
CA GLY A 63 -0.08 11.87 -3.83
C GLY A 63 0.59 12.04 -2.48
N SER A 64 -0.17 12.29 -1.42
CA SER A 64 0.39 12.54 -0.09
C SER A 64 0.54 11.26 0.72
N TYR A 65 -0.43 10.37 0.59
CA TYR A 65 -0.46 9.12 1.35
C TYR A 65 -0.61 7.95 0.39
N TRP A 66 0.17 6.89 0.63
CA TRP A 66 0.13 5.66 -0.14
C TRP A 66 -0.06 4.51 0.84
N ILE A 67 -1.06 3.69 0.60
CA ILE A 67 -1.45 2.65 1.56
C ILE A 67 -1.44 1.29 0.86
N TYR A 68 -0.60 0.38 1.31
CA TYR A 68 -0.65 -1.02 0.89
C TYR A 68 -1.90 -1.65 1.48
N GLN A 69 -2.83 -2.02 0.61
CA GLN A 69 -4.19 -2.42 1.01
C GLN A 69 -4.43 -3.91 0.89
N MET A 70 -3.99 -4.53 -0.19
CA MET A 70 -4.23 -5.96 -0.43
C MET A 70 -2.96 -6.62 -0.93
N LEU A 71 -2.81 -7.90 -0.59
CA LEU A 71 -1.71 -8.71 -1.06
C LEU A 71 -2.26 -10.07 -1.48
N PHE A 72 -1.88 -10.55 -2.66
CA PHE A 72 -2.24 -11.90 -3.07
C PHE A 72 -1.12 -12.52 -3.89
N ALA A 73 -1.04 -13.84 -3.85
CA ALA A 73 -0.05 -14.59 -4.61
C ALA A 73 -0.51 -14.75 -6.04
N LYS A 74 0.41 -14.54 -6.99
CA LYS A 74 0.12 -14.70 -8.40
C LYS A 74 -0.40 -16.09 -8.73
N LYS A 75 0.09 -17.11 -8.03
CA LYS A 75 -0.33 -18.49 -8.26
C LYS A 75 -1.78 -18.73 -7.87
N ASP A 76 -2.31 -17.93 -6.96
CA ASP A 76 -3.68 -18.11 -6.45
C ASP A 76 -4.71 -17.35 -7.28
N ARG A 77 -4.32 -16.19 -7.80
CA ARG A 77 -5.19 -15.38 -8.64
C ARG A 77 -4.33 -14.38 -9.41
N SER A 78 -4.79 -13.99 -10.58
CA SER A 78 -4.02 -13.10 -11.45
C SER A 78 -4.33 -11.63 -11.24
N ASN A 79 -5.51 -11.32 -10.70
CA ASN A 79 -5.95 -9.94 -10.58
C ASN A 79 -7.10 -9.83 -9.60
N ILE A 80 -7.46 -8.59 -9.28
CA ILE A 80 -8.67 -8.34 -8.48
C ILE A 80 -9.88 -8.35 -9.39
N SER A 81 -11.04 -8.60 -8.83
CA SER A 81 -12.30 -8.59 -9.57
C SER A 81 -12.75 -7.16 -9.81
N ALA A 82 -13.70 -7.00 -10.75
CA ALA A 82 -14.30 -5.69 -11.01
C ALA A 82 -14.99 -5.14 -9.78
N GLU A 83 -15.63 -6.01 -8.98
CA GLU A 83 -16.30 -5.60 -7.77
C GLU A 83 -15.29 -5.12 -6.73
N GLU A 84 -14.19 -5.86 -6.54
CA GLU A 84 -13.13 -5.44 -5.63
C GLU A 84 -12.55 -4.10 -6.04
N LEU A 85 -12.33 -3.89 -7.33
CA LEU A 85 -11.78 -2.65 -7.83
C LEU A 85 -12.74 -1.48 -7.55
N SER A 86 -14.03 -1.71 -7.75
CA SER A 86 -15.05 -0.71 -7.45
C SER A 86 -15.00 -0.32 -5.96
N ASP A 87 -14.92 -1.32 -5.08
CA ASP A 87 -14.84 -1.08 -3.65
C ASP A 87 -13.56 -0.32 -3.28
N LEU A 88 -12.44 -0.67 -3.91
CA LEU A 88 -11.18 -0.01 -3.64
C LEU A 88 -11.19 1.45 -4.10
N ARG A 89 -11.90 1.76 -5.19
CA ARG A 89 -12.05 3.13 -5.64
C ARG A 89 -12.89 3.95 -4.66
N VAL A 90 -13.92 3.34 -4.07
CA VAL A 90 -14.70 3.99 -3.01
C VAL A 90 -13.81 4.24 -1.80
N LEU A 91 -12.98 3.27 -1.44
CA LEU A 91 -12.04 3.42 -0.34
C LEU A 91 -11.04 4.54 -0.60
N ALA A 92 -10.53 4.65 -1.83
CA ALA A 92 -9.61 5.72 -2.21
C ALA A 92 -10.25 7.08 -1.99
N LYS A 93 -11.53 7.21 -2.31
CA LYS A 93 -12.27 8.43 -2.10
C LYS A 93 -12.40 8.74 -0.61
N ALA A 94 -12.69 7.72 0.19
CA ALA A 94 -12.78 7.89 1.64
C ALA A 94 -11.43 8.32 2.22
N TYR A 95 -10.35 7.71 1.77
CA TYR A 95 -9.00 8.09 2.21
C TYR A 95 -8.68 9.54 1.81
N SER A 96 -9.15 9.97 0.64
CA SER A 96 -8.92 11.34 0.18
C SER A 96 -9.56 12.37 1.08
N ALA A 97 -10.61 12.00 1.80
CA ALA A 97 -11.31 12.90 2.71
C ALA A 97 -10.72 12.90 4.12
N MET A 98 -9.75 12.03 4.41
CA MET A 98 -9.17 11.96 5.75
C MET A 98 -8.33 13.17 6.08
N THR A 99 -8.43 13.63 7.33
CA THR A 99 -7.56 14.66 7.88
C THR A 99 -6.33 14.02 8.49
N GLU A 100 -5.36 14.84 8.88
CA GLU A 100 -4.20 14.35 9.64
C GLU A 100 -4.62 13.65 10.92
N ASN A 101 -5.66 14.19 11.58
CA ASN A 101 -6.16 13.56 12.80
C ASN A 101 -6.75 12.19 12.54
N ASP A 102 -7.45 12.03 11.42
CA ASP A 102 -8.00 10.73 11.02
C ASP A 102 -6.89 9.71 10.81
N VAL A 103 -5.83 10.11 10.13
CA VAL A 103 -4.68 9.25 9.88
C VAL A 103 -4.01 8.88 11.21
N GLN A 104 -3.82 9.87 12.09
CA GLN A 104 -3.20 9.62 13.38
C GLN A 104 -4.04 8.64 14.20
N HIS A 105 -5.35 8.77 14.14
CA HIS A 105 -6.25 7.85 14.84
C HIS A 105 -6.06 6.41 14.35
N LEU A 106 -5.95 6.22 13.02
CA LEU A 106 -5.73 4.89 12.46
C LEU A 106 -4.38 4.31 12.89
N LEU A 107 -3.38 5.16 13.00
CA LEU A 107 -2.07 4.74 13.51
C LEU A 107 -2.15 4.34 14.99
N ASP A 108 -2.87 5.13 15.79
CA ASP A 108 -3.02 4.85 17.21
C ASP A 108 -3.78 3.55 17.44
N GLU A 109 -4.79 3.27 16.61
CA GLU A 109 -5.58 2.05 16.67
C GLU A 109 -4.88 0.86 16.01
N LYS A 110 -3.73 1.10 15.42
CA LYS A 110 -2.92 0.09 14.72
C LYS A 110 -3.62 -0.51 13.50
N GLU A 111 -4.59 0.21 12.95
CA GLU A 111 -5.20 -0.16 11.68
C GLU A 111 -4.28 0.18 10.51
N PHE A 112 -3.45 1.21 10.69
CA PHE A 112 -2.36 1.56 9.78
C PHE A 112 -1.04 1.40 10.53
N VAL A 113 -0.03 0.92 9.79
CA VAL A 113 1.35 0.89 10.28
C VAL A 113 2.16 1.71 9.30
N GLU A 114 2.85 2.71 9.79
CA GLU A 114 3.66 3.55 8.91
C GLU A 114 4.98 2.86 8.57
N ILE A 115 5.35 2.94 7.31
CA ILE A 115 6.63 2.41 6.82
C ILE A 115 7.56 3.60 6.63
N ALA A 116 8.68 3.61 7.34
CA ALA A 116 9.64 4.70 7.25
C ALA A 116 10.22 4.79 5.85
N HIS A 117 10.42 6.01 5.36
CA HIS A 117 10.95 6.23 4.01
C HIS A 117 12.32 5.63 3.82
N GLU A 118 13.12 5.68 4.84
CA GLU A 118 14.46 5.14 4.75
C GLU A 118 14.85 4.56 6.09
N GLN A 119 15.71 3.59 6.04
CA GLN A 119 16.19 2.95 7.25
C GLN A 119 17.14 3.89 7.97
N LYS A 120 16.84 4.13 9.22
CA LYS A 120 17.71 4.99 10.02
C LYS A 120 18.89 4.21 10.55
N ILE A 121 20.05 4.85 10.45
CA ILE A 121 21.25 4.27 11.00
C ILE A 121 21.47 4.88 12.36
N GLN A 122 21.52 4.05 13.37
CA GLN A 122 21.73 4.51 14.72
C GLN A 122 23.21 4.67 15.01
N LYS A 123 23.54 5.78 15.61
CA LYS A 123 24.92 6.04 15.98
C LYS A 123 25.14 5.68 17.43
#